data_b4900999909bbf16b47374c7f4100a15
#
_entry.id   b4900999909bbf16b47374c7f4100a15
#
_cell.length_a   1.000
_cell.length_b   1.000
_cell.length_c   1.000
_cell.angle_alpha   90.00
_cell.angle_beta   90.00
_cell.angle_gamma   90.00
#
_symmetry.space_group_name_H-M   'P 1'
#
loop_
_entity.id
_entity.type
_entity.pdbx_description
1 polymer ?
#
loop_
_entity_poly.entity_id
_entity_poly.type
_entity_poly.pdbx_seq_one_letter_code
_entity_poly.pdbx_strand_id
1 'polypeptide(L)'
;MPWSIAKRGDNWCVVKEGETAPIKGGCHASRSDALKHQRALYANEPSARRASIEGVAPLAPLKEWFEIPEASPTPLTYSPEGQVFGHLALWDTCHTGFLNGSYSECVRAPRSSTDYRQFHLGLMETAEGEMVPVGKVTFDTSHAPLTADLRAAARHYDDTGSVGAFVRARDGQHGVWLSGVVRSDLSPEGLRDLRANPPSGDWRVLNHNLELVASLAVPVPGFPVTRSQLALAASADGGLEVTALILAGIEVPEEMDRNTYLRKRKTLTAAVLTSKKRKSLSKGAFAIPEERAYPIHDRAHAANALSRSAGKPEEARVRRAVCRRYPNMPACRSR
;
A
#
# COMPACT_ATOMS: atom_id res chain seq x y z
N MET A 1 -13.10 16.83 18.49
CA MET A 1 -13.78 15.54 18.78
C MET A 1 -13.88 15.39 20.31
N PRO A 2 -15.04 15.11 20.90
CA PRO A 2 -15.21 15.20 22.36
C PRO A 2 -14.51 14.11 23.17
N TRP A 3 -13.98 13.04 22.56
CA TRP A 3 -13.24 11.98 23.24
C TRP A 3 -11.97 11.56 22.51
N SER A 4 -10.92 11.30 23.28
CA SER A 4 -9.65 10.75 22.81
C SER A 4 -9.30 9.47 23.56
N ILE A 5 -8.35 8.69 23.04
CA ILE A 5 -7.82 7.51 23.71
C ILE A 5 -6.39 7.79 24.15
N ALA A 6 -6.13 7.58 25.44
CA ALA A 6 -4.81 7.74 26.04
C ALA A 6 -4.36 6.45 26.74
N LYS A 7 -3.09 6.09 26.59
CA LYS A 7 -2.50 4.97 27.36
C LYS A 7 -2.17 5.45 28.78
N ARG A 8 -2.60 4.70 29.78
CA ARG A 8 -2.35 4.97 31.21
C ARG A 8 -1.92 3.69 31.92
N GLY A 9 -0.65 3.57 32.21
CA GLY A 9 -0.06 2.31 32.69
C GLY A 9 -0.30 1.21 31.66
N ASP A 10 -0.87 0.10 32.10
CA ASP A 10 -1.16 -1.05 31.23
C ASP A 10 -2.53 -0.97 30.51
N ASN A 11 -3.31 0.10 30.76
CA ASN A 11 -4.64 0.25 30.20
C ASN A 11 -4.74 1.35 29.15
N TRP A 12 -5.70 1.20 28.25
CA TRP A 12 -6.13 2.20 27.28
C TRP A 12 -7.43 2.85 27.73
N CYS A 13 -7.40 4.15 27.95
CA CYS A 13 -8.51 4.86 28.56
C CYS A 13 -9.12 5.90 27.61
N VAL A 14 -10.45 5.97 27.58
CA VAL A 14 -11.19 7.02 26.89
C VAL A 14 -11.26 8.25 27.79
N VAL A 15 -10.84 9.39 27.24
CA VAL A 15 -10.73 10.68 27.95
C VAL A 15 -11.55 11.71 27.19
N LYS A 16 -12.29 12.56 27.89
CA LYS A 16 -13.00 13.67 27.25
C LYS A 16 -12.03 14.80 26.92
N GLU A 17 -12.24 15.46 25.78
CA GLU A 17 -11.40 16.56 25.33
C GLU A 17 -11.40 17.70 26.34
N GLY A 18 -10.21 18.18 26.73
CA GLY A 18 -10.03 19.18 27.79
C GLY A 18 -9.99 18.62 29.22
N GLU A 19 -10.24 17.33 29.40
CA GLU A 19 -10.14 16.67 30.71
C GLU A 19 -8.90 15.78 30.78
N THR A 20 -8.31 15.67 31.97
CA THR A 20 -7.17 14.78 32.20
C THR A 20 -7.59 13.41 32.75
N ALA A 21 -8.78 13.29 33.32
CA ALA A 21 -9.29 12.06 33.91
C ALA A 21 -10.02 11.19 32.88
N PRO A 22 -9.89 9.85 32.93
CA PRO A 22 -10.71 8.96 32.12
C PRO A 22 -12.18 9.06 32.50
N ILE A 23 -13.07 8.86 31.50
CA ILE A 23 -14.49 8.72 31.80
C ILE A 23 -14.74 7.47 32.69
N LYS A 24 -15.84 7.47 33.43
CA LYS A 24 -16.22 6.33 34.28
C LYS A 24 -16.37 5.05 33.44
N GLY A 25 -15.60 4.01 33.76
CA GLY A 25 -15.58 2.75 33.00
C GLY A 25 -14.85 2.82 31.66
N GLY A 26 -14.14 3.91 31.37
CA GLY A 26 -13.50 4.14 30.07
C GLY A 26 -12.12 3.51 29.89
N CYS A 27 -11.57 2.81 30.88
CA CYS A 27 -10.26 2.16 30.78
C CYS A 27 -10.40 0.66 30.45
N HIS A 28 -9.64 0.20 29.46
CA HIS A 28 -9.69 -1.16 28.92
C HIS A 28 -8.27 -1.72 28.79
N ALA A 29 -8.15 -3.05 28.94
CA ALA A 29 -6.86 -3.74 28.79
C ALA A 29 -6.33 -3.68 27.36
N SER A 30 -7.21 -3.57 26.34
CA SER A 30 -6.82 -3.46 24.94
C SER A 30 -7.21 -2.10 24.35
N ARG A 31 -6.40 -1.61 23.39
CA ARG A 31 -6.71 -0.43 22.58
C ARG A 31 -7.98 -0.62 21.76
N SER A 32 -8.22 -1.84 21.27
CA SER A 32 -9.41 -2.20 20.48
C SER A 32 -10.70 -1.99 21.29
N ASP A 33 -10.72 -2.42 22.55
CA ASP A 33 -11.91 -2.25 23.40
C ASP A 33 -12.12 -0.79 23.81
N ALA A 34 -11.05 -0.03 24.03
CA ALA A 34 -11.14 1.41 24.23
C ALA A 34 -11.73 2.13 23.00
N LEU A 35 -11.34 1.70 21.76
CA LEU A 35 -11.91 2.20 20.52
C LEU A 35 -13.39 1.85 20.35
N LYS A 36 -13.79 0.62 20.69
CA LYS A 36 -15.22 0.23 20.67
C LYS A 36 -16.04 1.11 21.64
N HIS A 37 -15.52 1.34 22.84
CA HIS A 37 -16.17 2.20 23.83
C HIS A 37 -16.27 3.65 23.33
N GLN A 38 -15.19 4.21 22.80
CA GLN A 38 -15.19 5.56 22.21
C GLN A 38 -16.24 5.67 21.11
N ARG A 39 -16.34 4.68 20.20
CA ARG A 39 -17.35 4.65 19.12
C ARG A 39 -18.78 4.61 19.67
N ALA A 40 -19.02 3.82 20.70
CA ALA A 40 -20.33 3.77 21.37
C ALA A 40 -20.73 5.12 21.98
N LEU A 41 -19.78 5.84 22.55
CA LEU A 41 -20.01 7.19 23.07
C LEU A 41 -20.37 8.18 21.95
N TYR A 42 -19.64 8.15 20.83
CA TYR A 42 -19.98 8.98 19.66
C TYR A 42 -21.35 8.64 19.07
N ALA A 43 -21.73 7.38 19.03
CA ALA A 43 -23.05 6.96 18.54
C ALA A 43 -24.21 7.46 19.41
N ASN A 44 -23.97 7.68 20.71
CA ASN A 44 -24.99 8.07 21.68
C ASN A 44 -24.95 9.54 22.08
N GLU A 45 -23.99 10.34 21.60
CA GLU A 45 -23.85 11.75 21.95
C GLU A 45 -24.61 12.64 20.96
N PRO A 46 -25.71 13.31 21.41
CA PRO A 46 -26.49 14.19 20.54
C PRO A 46 -25.70 15.40 20.02
N SER A 47 -24.72 15.88 20.80
CA SER A 47 -23.88 17.01 20.39
C SER A 47 -22.86 16.63 19.31
N ALA A 48 -22.35 15.40 19.31
CA ALA A 48 -21.52 14.89 18.23
C ALA A 48 -22.31 14.74 16.92
N ARG A 49 -23.60 14.41 17.02
CA ARG A 49 -24.53 14.41 15.87
C ARG A 49 -24.86 15.83 15.40
N ARG A 50 -25.00 16.80 16.32
CA ARG A 50 -25.31 18.21 15.96
C ARG A 50 -24.10 18.94 15.40
N ALA A 51 -22.90 18.71 15.90
CA ALA A 51 -21.68 19.29 15.32
C ALA A 51 -21.46 18.86 13.84
N SER A 52 -22.02 17.72 13.43
CA SER A 52 -22.09 17.31 12.01
C SER A 52 -23.19 18.06 11.23
N ILE A 53 -24.10 18.76 11.89
CA ILE A 53 -25.27 19.43 11.26
C ILE A 53 -25.06 20.95 11.19
N GLU A 54 -24.26 21.55 12.08
CA GLU A 54 -24.05 23.00 12.13
C GLU A 54 -22.84 23.51 11.33
N GLY A 55 -21.95 22.62 10.88
CA GLY A 55 -20.90 22.96 9.93
C GLY A 55 -21.18 22.30 8.60
N VAL A 56 -21.62 23.04 7.61
CA VAL A 56 -21.82 22.63 6.20
C VAL A 56 -21.85 21.10 6.06
N ALA A 57 -23.06 20.52 5.91
CA ALA A 57 -23.19 19.07 5.66
C ALA A 57 -22.09 18.69 4.65
N PRO A 58 -21.29 17.65 4.93
CA PRO A 58 -20.26 17.25 3.99
C PRO A 58 -20.96 17.11 2.64
N LEU A 59 -20.50 17.87 1.65
CA LEU A 59 -21.09 17.87 0.31
C LEU A 59 -21.14 16.40 -0.12
N ALA A 60 -22.34 15.93 -0.48
CA ALA A 60 -22.48 14.59 -1.02
C ALA A 60 -21.50 14.44 -2.18
N PRO A 61 -20.83 13.31 -2.34
CA PRO A 61 -19.83 13.13 -3.39
C PRO A 61 -20.53 13.22 -4.77
N LEU A 62 -19.82 13.74 -5.76
CA LEU A 62 -20.30 13.75 -7.13
C LEU A 62 -20.33 12.31 -7.67
N LYS A 63 -21.35 11.99 -8.48
CA LYS A 63 -21.48 10.68 -9.14
C LYS A 63 -20.22 10.33 -9.95
N GLU A 64 -19.65 11.30 -10.67
CA GLU A 64 -18.44 11.14 -11.47
C GLU A 64 -17.24 10.61 -10.66
N TRP A 65 -17.19 10.82 -9.34
CA TRP A 65 -16.12 10.29 -8.49
C TRP A 65 -16.14 8.76 -8.39
N PHE A 66 -17.30 8.15 -8.60
CA PHE A 66 -17.47 6.70 -8.66
C PHE A 66 -17.26 6.12 -10.07
N GLU A 67 -17.08 6.97 -11.05
CA GLU A 67 -16.96 6.64 -12.47
C GLU A 67 -15.63 7.11 -13.09
N ILE A 68 -14.66 7.54 -12.26
CA ILE A 68 -13.33 8.00 -12.72
C ILE A 68 -12.74 6.95 -13.67
N PRO A 69 -12.44 7.32 -14.92
CA PRO A 69 -11.94 6.38 -15.91
C PRO A 69 -10.53 5.89 -15.55
N GLU A 70 -10.27 4.63 -15.83
CA GLU A 70 -8.92 4.10 -15.78
C GLU A 70 -8.10 4.63 -16.96
N ALA A 71 -6.95 5.24 -16.68
CA ALA A 71 -6.07 5.78 -17.71
C ALA A 71 -4.78 4.95 -17.89
N SER A 72 -4.21 4.47 -16.80
CA SER A 72 -2.98 3.66 -16.76
C SER A 72 -2.90 2.91 -15.44
N PRO A 73 -2.01 1.93 -15.29
CA PRO A 73 -1.75 1.32 -13.99
C PRO A 73 -1.42 2.40 -12.94
N THR A 74 -2.29 2.54 -11.95
CA THR A 74 -2.23 3.61 -10.94
C THR A 74 -2.41 2.99 -9.56
N PRO A 75 -1.49 3.22 -8.59
CA PRO A 75 -1.71 2.85 -7.20
C PRO A 75 -2.95 3.55 -6.64
N LEU A 76 -3.61 2.94 -5.67
CA LEU A 76 -4.77 3.57 -5.02
C LEU A 76 -4.36 4.93 -4.45
N THR A 77 -5.00 5.97 -4.93
CA THR A 77 -4.68 7.38 -4.72
C THR A 77 -5.84 8.07 -4.01
N TYR A 78 -5.50 8.93 -3.07
CA TYR A 78 -6.43 9.73 -2.27
C TYR A 78 -6.13 11.21 -2.52
N SER A 79 -6.99 11.91 -3.27
CA SER A 79 -6.79 13.32 -3.60
C SER A 79 -7.02 14.23 -2.39
N PRO A 80 -6.54 15.48 -2.42
CA PRO A 80 -6.84 16.47 -1.39
C PRO A 80 -8.33 16.75 -1.23
N GLU A 81 -9.09 16.65 -2.32
CA GLU A 81 -10.54 16.88 -2.38
C GLU A 81 -11.35 15.72 -1.81
N GLY A 82 -10.69 14.57 -1.55
CA GLY A 82 -11.31 13.38 -1.00
C GLY A 82 -11.70 12.32 -2.04
N GLN A 83 -11.32 12.47 -3.30
CA GLN A 83 -11.51 11.43 -4.31
C GLN A 83 -10.59 10.25 -4.03
N VAL A 84 -11.06 9.05 -4.34
CA VAL A 84 -10.29 7.80 -4.28
C VAL A 84 -10.33 7.13 -5.64
N PHE A 85 -9.16 6.83 -6.20
CA PHE A 85 -9.08 6.10 -7.47
C PHE A 85 -7.75 5.36 -7.60
N GLY A 86 -7.77 4.25 -8.32
CA GLY A 86 -6.59 3.44 -8.58
C GLY A 86 -6.88 1.95 -8.58
N HIS A 87 -5.83 1.15 -8.75
CA HIS A 87 -5.93 -0.30 -8.82
C HIS A 87 -5.83 -0.96 -7.45
N LEU A 88 -6.73 -1.90 -7.20
CA LEU A 88 -6.63 -2.86 -6.10
C LEU A 88 -5.62 -3.96 -6.43
N ALA A 89 -5.62 -4.41 -7.68
CA ALA A 89 -4.73 -5.43 -8.21
C ALA A 89 -4.59 -5.26 -9.72
N LEU A 90 -3.41 -5.56 -10.28
CA LEU A 90 -3.19 -5.62 -11.73
C LEU A 90 -3.30 -7.06 -12.23
N TRP A 91 -3.83 -7.26 -13.46
CA TRP A 91 -4.02 -8.59 -14.04
C TRP A 91 -2.72 -9.38 -14.22
N ASP A 92 -1.62 -8.69 -14.45
CA ASP A 92 -0.31 -9.30 -14.73
C ASP A 92 0.61 -9.38 -13.50
N THR A 93 0.09 -9.07 -12.32
CA THR A 93 0.83 -9.16 -11.05
C THR A 93 0.54 -10.48 -10.35
N CYS A 94 1.61 -11.18 -9.93
CA CYS A 94 1.48 -12.38 -9.11
C CYS A 94 1.28 -12.02 -7.63
N HIS A 95 0.46 -12.81 -6.94
CA HIS A 95 0.24 -12.66 -5.52
C HIS A 95 1.52 -12.92 -4.70
N THR A 96 1.85 -12.04 -3.77
CA THR A 96 3.10 -12.10 -3.00
C THR A 96 3.15 -13.26 -1.99
N GLY A 97 2.01 -13.69 -1.47
CA GLY A 97 1.90 -14.68 -0.38
C GLY A 97 1.65 -16.13 -0.84
N PHE A 98 1.30 -16.36 -2.13
CA PHE A 98 1.04 -17.70 -2.67
C PHE A 98 2.19 -18.22 -3.53
N LEU A 99 3.41 -17.88 -3.20
CA LEU A 99 4.60 -18.50 -3.78
C LEU A 99 4.83 -19.84 -3.08
N ASN A 100 4.03 -20.84 -3.40
CA ASN A 100 4.27 -22.21 -2.99
C ASN A 100 5.57 -22.70 -3.61
N GLY A 101 6.70 -22.61 -2.90
CA GLY A 101 7.96 -23.31 -3.10
C GLY A 101 8.45 -23.65 -4.52
N SER A 102 7.59 -23.57 -5.49
CA SER A 102 7.79 -23.75 -6.93
C SER A 102 7.51 -22.41 -7.60
N TYR A 103 8.53 -21.76 -8.08
CA TYR A 103 8.48 -20.46 -8.78
C TYR A 103 7.69 -20.48 -10.11
N SER A 104 6.91 -21.51 -10.36
CA SER A 104 6.21 -21.74 -11.63
C SER A 104 4.74 -21.36 -11.65
N GLU A 105 4.10 -21.14 -10.49
CA GLU A 105 2.67 -20.83 -10.44
C GLU A 105 2.42 -19.41 -9.94
N CYS A 106 2.11 -18.52 -10.87
CA CYS A 106 1.69 -17.16 -10.60
C CYS A 106 0.18 -17.15 -10.32
N VAL A 107 -0.21 -16.97 -9.07
CA VAL A 107 -1.61 -16.70 -8.71
C VAL A 107 -1.93 -15.25 -9.06
N ARG A 108 -2.88 -15.04 -9.94
CA ARG A 108 -3.32 -13.72 -10.43
C ARG A 108 -4.63 -13.30 -9.79
N ALA A 109 -4.91 -11.99 -9.80
CA ALA A 109 -6.18 -11.47 -9.33
C ALA A 109 -7.33 -12.03 -10.19
N PRO A 110 -8.41 -12.54 -9.57
CA PRO A 110 -9.56 -13.04 -10.32
C PRO A 110 -10.41 -11.89 -10.86
N ARG A 111 -11.01 -12.12 -12.04
CA ARG A 111 -12.09 -11.25 -12.56
C ARG A 111 -13.40 -11.58 -11.88
N SER A 112 -14.22 -10.56 -11.63
CA SER A 112 -15.54 -10.79 -11.06
C SER A 112 -16.49 -11.39 -12.09
N SER A 113 -17.24 -12.41 -11.69
CA SER A 113 -18.36 -12.97 -12.46
C SER A 113 -19.71 -12.37 -12.09
N THR A 114 -19.75 -11.54 -11.04
CA THR A 114 -20.98 -10.96 -10.47
C THR A 114 -20.98 -9.42 -10.51
N ASP A 115 -20.08 -8.80 -11.25
CA ASP A 115 -19.87 -7.34 -11.25
C ASP A 115 -19.69 -6.78 -9.83
N TYR A 116 -18.85 -7.47 -9.05
CA TYR A 116 -18.52 -7.09 -7.67
C TYR A 116 -19.71 -6.97 -6.72
N ARG A 117 -20.81 -7.69 -6.99
CA ARG A 117 -22.02 -7.65 -6.16
C ARG A 117 -21.77 -7.96 -4.70
N GLN A 118 -20.81 -8.85 -4.40
CA GLN A 118 -20.46 -9.22 -3.03
C GLN A 118 -19.64 -8.15 -2.31
N PHE A 119 -19.06 -7.25 -3.04
CA PHE A 119 -18.32 -6.09 -2.53
C PHE A 119 -19.21 -4.85 -2.41
N HIS A 120 -20.11 -4.62 -3.38
CA HIS A 120 -21.01 -3.48 -3.45
C HIS A 120 -22.26 -3.66 -2.57
N LEU A 121 -22.06 -3.85 -1.26
CA LEU A 121 -23.17 -4.09 -0.31
C LEU A 121 -23.78 -2.80 0.25
N GLY A 122 -23.14 -1.65 0.06
CA GLY A 122 -23.62 -0.34 0.48
C GLY A 122 -24.23 0.46 -0.67
N LEU A 123 -25.01 1.50 -0.31
CA LEU A 123 -25.50 2.51 -1.24
C LEU A 123 -25.03 3.88 -0.76
N MET A 124 -24.49 4.69 -1.65
CA MET A 124 -24.07 6.06 -1.40
C MET A 124 -24.95 7.01 -2.21
N GLU A 125 -25.58 7.97 -1.54
CA GLU A 125 -26.27 9.05 -2.21
C GLU A 125 -25.27 10.07 -2.74
N THR A 126 -25.42 10.47 -4.00
CA THR A 126 -24.57 11.46 -4.66
C THR A 126 -25.19 12.84 -4.60
N ALA A 127 -24.42 13.88 -4.94
CA ALA A 127 -24.89 15.26 -4.98
C ALA A 127 -26.04 15.46 -6.00
N GLU A 128 -26.11 14.58 -6.99
CA GLU A 128 -27.18 14.55 -7.99
C GLU A 128 -28.44 13.83 -7.50
N GLY A 129 -28.44 13.28 -6.27
CA GLY A 129 -29.54 12.51 -5.68
C GLY A 129 -29.64 11.08 -6.19
N GLU A 130 -28.62 10.57 -6.87
CA GLU A 130 -28.57 9.20 -7.34
C GLU A 130 -27.94 8.28 -6.28
N MET A 131 -28.40 7.04 -6.22
CA MET A 131 -27.85 6.01 -5.33
C MET A 131 -26.84 5.14 -6.08
N VAL A 132 -25.59 5.18 -5.66
CA VAL A 132 -24.49 4.40 -6.27
C VAL A 132 -24.15 3.21 -5.37
N PRO A 133 -24.11 1.97 -5.89
CA PRO A 133 -23.64 0.80 -5.14
C PRO A 133 -22.15 0.94 -4.85
N VAL A 134 -21.77 0.74 -3.58
CA VAL A 134 -20.38 0.90 -3.11
C VAL A 134 -19.93 -0.24 -2.20
N GLY A 135 -18.66 -0.54 -2.28
CA GLY A 135 -17.92 -1.29 -1.29
C GLY A 135 -17.11 -0.36 -0.38
N LYS A 136 -16.35 -0.94 0.53
CA LYS A 136 -15.61 -0.23 1.56
C LYS A 136 -14.12 -0.53 1.44
N VAL A 137 -13.26 0.50 1.56
CA VAL A 137 -11.86 0.32 1.88
C VAL A 137 -11.73 0.43 3.39
N THR A 138 -11.30 -0.66 4.03
CA THR A 138 -11.16 -0.76 5.48
C THR A 138 -9.71 -0.71 5.90
N PHE A 139 -9.44 -0.22 7.10
CA PHE A 139 -8.12 -0.20 7.73
C PHE A 139 -8.25 -0.62 9.20
N ASP A 140 -7.15 -0.71 9.94
CA ASP A 140 -7.09 -1.24 11.30
C ASP A 140 -7.57 -2.70 11.44
N THR A 141 -7.55 -3.47 10.36
CA THR A 141 -7.94 -4.88 10.34
C THR A 141 -6.93 -5.71 9.53
N SER A 142 -6.94 -7.01 9.74
CA SER A 142 -6.18 -7.99 8.94
C SER A 142 -7.12 -8.78 8.04
N HIS A 143 -6.55 -9.50 7.06
CA HIS A 143 -7.33 -10.46 6.29
C HIS A 143 -8.02 -11.49 7.20
N ALA A 144 -9.26 -11.82 6.88
CA ALA A 144 -9.95 -12.94 7.52
C ALA A 144 -9.18 -14.26 7.25
N PRO A 145 -9.22 -15.23 8.19
CA PRO A 145 -8.53 -16.50 8.00
C PRO A 145 -8.86 -17.15 6.65
N LEU A 146 -7.88 -17.77 6.00
CA LEU A 146 -8.07 -18.43 4.68
C LEU A 146 -9.18 -19.51 4.72
N THR A 147 -9.39 -20.12 5.88
CA THR A 147 -10.44 -21.12 6.11
C THR A 147 -11.84 -20.51 6.31
N ALA A 148 -11.94 -19.19 6.45
CA ALA A 148 -13.22 -18.52 6.62
C ALA A 148 -14.03 -18.55 5.30
N ASP A 149 -15.28 -18.97 5.39
CA ASP A 149 -16.24 -18.81 4.31
C ASP A 149 -16.64 -17.33 4.12
N LEU A 150 -17.48 -17.06 3.12
CA LEU A 150 -17.97 -15.71 2.81
C LEU A 150 -18.62 -15.03 4.02
N ARG A 151 -19.45 -15.77 4.80
CA ARG A 151 -20.16 -15.20 5.95
C ARG A 151 -19.22 -14.92 7.12
N ALA A 152 -18.27 -15.81 7.37
CA ALA A 152 -17.28 -15.65 8.41
C ALA A 152 -16.32 -14.49 8.09
N ALA A 153 -15.93 -14.34 6.82
CA ALA A 153 -15.13 -13.19 6.35
C ALA A 153 -15.89 -11.87 6.52
N ALA A 154 -17.15 -11.81 6.11
CA ALA A 154 -17.98 -10.60 6.29
C ALA A 154 -18.08 -10.21 7.77
N ARG A 155 -18.39 -11.14 8.67
CA ARG A 155 -18.42 -10.87 10.13
C ARG A 155 -17.08 -10.37 10.65
N HIS A 156 -15.96 -10.97 10.19
CA HIS A 156 -14.63 -10.51 10.60
C HIS A 156 -14.43 -9.03 10.29
N TYR A 157 -14.82 -8.57 9.10
CA TYR A 157 -14.65 -7.16 8.70
C TYR A 157 -15.65 -6.23 9.38
N ASP A 158 -16.86 -6.67 9.64
CA ASP A 158 -17.85 -5.92 10.42
C ASP A 158 -17.38 -5.71 11.87
N ASP A 159 -16.74 -6.72 12.46
CA ASP A 159 -16.30 -6.70 13.86
C ASP A 159 -14.97 -5.93 14.06
N THR A 160 -14.06 -5.94 13.07
CA THR A 160 -12.68 -5.47 13.25
C THR A 160 -12.33 -4.24 12.42
N GLY A 161 -12.98 -4.05 11.27
CA GLY A 161 -12.62 -3.03 10.29
C GLY A 161 -13.09 -1.61 10.64
N SER A 162 -12.24 -0.64 10.33
CA SER A 162 -12.61 0.78 10.26
C SER A 162 -12.77 1.19 8.81
N VAL A 163 -13.90 1.81 8.46
CA VAL A 163 -14.12 2.27 7.08
C VAL A 163 -13.36 3.57 6.84
N GLY A 164 -12.52 3.58 5.81
CA GLY A 164 -11.75 4.75 5.38
C GLY A 164 -12.29 5.42 4.12
N ALA A 165 -12.84 4.62 3.20
CA ALA A 165 -13.38 5.11 1.95
C ALA A 165 -14.54 4.24 1.45
N PHE A 166 -15.39 4.84 0.61
CA PHE A 166 -16.46 4.18 -0.13
C PHE A 166 -16.10 4.19 -1.60
N VAL A 167 -16.05 3.03 -2.23
CA VAL A 167 -15.56 2.89 -3.59
C VAL A 167 -16.42 1.94 -4.41
N ARG A 168 -16.45 2.18 -5.70
CA ARG A 168 -16.97 1.26 -6.69
C ARG A 168 -15.81 0.48 -7.30
N ALA A 169 -15.94 -0.84 -7.40
CA ALA A 169 -14.98 -1.72 -8.07
C ALA A 169 -15.49 -2.06 -9.47
N ARG A 170 -14.58 -2.22 -10.41
CA ARG A 170 -14.87 -2.73 -11.76
C ARG A 170 -13.65 -3.41 -12.35
N ASP A 171 -13.86 -4.31 -13.31
CA ASP A 171 -12.81 -4.81 -14.16
C ASP A 171 -12.36 -3.69 -15.10
N GLY A 172 -11.13 -3.23 -14.92
CA GLY A 172 -10.48 -2.27 -15.80
C GLY A 172 -9.66 -2.97 -16.89
N GLN A 173 -9.03 -2.18 -17.74
CA GLN A 173 -8.11 -2.67 -18.76
C GLN A 173 -6.89 -3.36 -18.13
N HIS A 174 -6.31 -2.74 -17.11
CA HIS A 174 -5.07 -3.19 -16.49
C HIS A 174 -5.28 -3.99 -15.19
N GLY A 175 -6.43 -3.89 -14.54
CA GLY A 175 -6.66 -4.54 -13.26
C GLY A 175 -8.04 -4.31 -12.67
N VAL A 176 -8.20 -4.66 -11.40
CA VAL A 176 -9.38 -4.29 -10.62
C VAL A 176 -9.26 -2.82 -10.25
N TRP A 177 -10.11 -1.99 -10.85
CA TRP A 177 -10.14 -0.55 -10.65
C TRP A 177 -11.12 -0.16 -9.55
N LEU A 178 -10.68 0.70 -8.63
CA LEU A 178 -11.51 1.31 -7.60
C LEU A 178 -11.66 2.81 -7.90
N SER A 179 -12.86 3.36 -7.71
CA SER A 179 -13.12 4.80 -7.75
C SER A 179 -14.21 5.19 -6.75
N GLY A 180 -14.09 6.35 -6.09
CA GLY A 180 -15.03 6.78 -5.07
C GLY A 180 -14.54 7.91 -4.19
N VAL A 181 -14.88 7.86 -2.90
CA VAL A 181 -14.69 8.96 -1.96
C VAL A 181 -14.16 8.49 -0.60
N VAL A 182 -13.29 9.29 0.00
CA VAL A 182 -12.87 9.14 1.40
C VAL A 182 -14.06 9.42 2.31
N ARG A 183 -14.19 8.70 3.40
CA ARG A 183 -15.21 8.97 4.43
C ARG A 183 -15.02 10.38 4.99
N SER A 184 -16.07 11.20 4.94
CA SER A 184 -16.02 12.63 5.24
C SER A 184 -15.58 12.99 6.66
N ASP A 185 -15.82 12.08 7.62
CA ASP A 185 -15.46 12.26 9.04
C ASP A 185 -14.16 11.53 9.42
N LEU A 186 -13.36 11.08 8.42
CA LEU A 186 -12.07 10.45 8.66
C LEU A 186 -11.09 11.49 9.23
N SER A 187 -10.44 11.15 10.34
CA SER A 187 -9.43 12.03 10.92
C SER A 187 -8.20 12.19 10.02
N PRO A 188 -7.46 13.30 10.13
CA PRO A 188 -6.20 13.46 9.37
C PRO A 188 -5.20 12.33 9.62
N GLU A 189 -5.17 11.75 10.82
CA GLU A 189 -4.37 10.59 11.18
C GLU A 189 -4.83 9.36 10.40
N GLY A 190 -6.12 9.06 10.42
CA GLY A 190 -6.70 7.95 9.68
C GLY A 190 -6.48 8.06 8.17
N LEU A 191 -6.54 9.28 7.62
CA LEU A 191 -6.21 9.51 6.21
C LEU A 191 -4.72 9.29 5.91
N ARG A 192 -3.81 9.66 6.82
CA ARG A 192 -2.38 9.35 6.68
C ARG A 192 -2.12 7.85 6.72
N ASP A 193 -2.76 7.13 7.65
CA ASP A 193 -2.64 5.68 7.74
C ASP A 193 -3.19 4.99 6.49
N LEU A 194 -4.34 5.44 5.99
CA LEU A 194 -4.94 4.93 4.77
C LEU A 194 -4.04 5.14 3.53
N ARG A 195 -3.39 6.31 3.44
CA ARG A 195 -2.43 6.64 2.36
C ARG A 195 -1.12 5.86 2.47
N ALA A 196 -0.69 5.53 3.68
CA ALA A 196 0.56 4.82 3.94
C ALA A 196 0.45 3.31 3.66
N ASN A 197 -0.76 2.76 3.71
CA ASN A 197 -1.00 1.33 3.55
C ASN A 197 -1.61 1.04 2.17
N PRO A 198 -0.93 0.23 1.33
CA PRO A 198 -1.47 -0.17 0.04
C PRO A 198 -2.74 -1.04 0.19
N PRO A 199 -3.63 -1.05 -0.82
CA PRO A 199 -4.83 -1.86 -0.78
C PRO A 199 -4.52 -3.35 -1.00
N SER A 200 -5.28 -4.21 -0.35
CA SER A 200 -5.29 -5.66 -0.58
C SER A 200 -6.73 -6.15 -0.62
N GLY A 201 -7.05 -6.93 -1.63
CA GLY A 201 -8.37 -7.54 -1.76
C GLY A 201 -8.47 -8.85 -0.98
N ASP A 202 -9.65 -9.13 -0.42
CA ASP A 202 -10.04 -10.45 0.05
C ASP A 202 -11.04 -11.05 -0.93
N TRP A 203 -10.68 -12.18 -1.52
CA TRP A 203 -11.52 -12.92 -2.45
C TRP A 203 -11.98 -14.25 -1.85
N ARG A 204 -13.25 -14.55 -2.00
CA ARG A 204 -13.86 -15.79 -1.50
C ARG A 204 -14.57 -16.53 -2.61
N VAL A 205 -14.59 -17.86 -2.51
CA VAL A 205 -15.27 -18.70 -3.49
C VAL A 205 -16.78 -18.48 -3.43
N LEU A 206 -17.36 -18.12 -4.56
CA LEU A 206 -18.79 -18.06 -4.79
C LEU A 206 -19.10 -18.65 -6.18
N ASN A 207 -19.96 -19.66 -6.24
CA ASN A 207 -20.36 -20.32 -7.50
C ASN A 207 -19.16 -20.69 -8.39
N HIS A 208 -18.14 -21.30 -7.80
CA HIS A 208 -16.89 -21.74 -8.46
C HIS A 208 -15.98 -20.60 -8.99
N ASN A 209 -16.27 -19.35 -8.65
CA ASN A 209 -15.38 -18.21 -8.93
C ASN A 209 -14.93 -17.56 -7.62
N LEU A 210 -13.78 -16.87 -7.67
CA LEU A 210 -13.30 -16.02 -6.57
C LEU A 210 -13.88 -14.62 -6.75
N GLU A 211 -14.76 -14.21 -5.83
CA GLU A 211 -15.37 -12.89 -5.81
C GLU A 211 -14.76 -11.99 -4.72
N LEU A 212 -14.54 -10.73 -5.03
CA LEU A 212 -14.08 -9.74 -4.07
C LEU A 212 -15.14 -9.52 -2.99
N VAL A 213 -14.76 -9.60 -1.73
CA VAL A 213 -15.66 -9.38 -0.58
C VAL A 213 -15.21 -8.21 0.30
N ALA A 214 -13.93 -7.87 0.29
CA ALA A 214 -13.41 -6.73 1.02
C ALA A 214 -12.16 -6.14 0.34
N SER A 215 -11.93 -4.84 0.55
CA SER A 215 -10.69 -4.15 0.24
C SER A 215 -10.11 -3.59 1.53
N LEU A 216 -8.86 -3.91 1.84
CA LEU A 216 -8.20 -3.56 3.08
C LEU A 216 -6.94 -2.73 2.79
N ALA A 217 -6.69 -1.71 3.58
CA ALA A 217 -5.40 -1.03 3.63
C ALA A 217 -4.49 -1.81 4.58
N VAL A 218 -3.42 -2.42 4.06
CA VAL A 218 -2.54 -3.33 4.81
C VAL A 218 -1.06 -3.00 4.60
N PRO A 219 -0.17 -3.36 5.53
CA PRO A 219 1.26 -3.11 5.37
C PRO A 219 1.89 -3.89 4.20
N VAL A 220 1.38 -5.09 3.90
CA VAL A 220 1.89 -5.97 2.82
C VAL A 220 0.71 -6.51 2.01
N PRO A 221 0.43 -5.94 0.83
CA PRO A 221 -0.68 -6.37 -0.01
C PRO A 221 -0.35 -7.67 -0.76
N GLY A 222 -1.42 -8.43 -1.08
CA GLY A 222 -1.28 -9.63 -1.91
C GLY A 222 -0.86 -9.30 -3.35
N PHE A 223 -1.43 -8.25 -3.93
CA PHE A 223 -1.12 -7.75 -5.28
C PHE A 223 -0.61 -6.30 -5.20
N PRO A 224 0.69 -6.09 -4.96
CA PRO A 224 1.22 -4.74 -4.81
C PRO A 224 1.17 -3.96 -6.12
N VAL A 225 0.55 -2.79 -6.11
CA VAL A 225 0.57 -1.83 -7.21
C VAL A 225 1.48 -0.68 -6.81
N THR A 226 2.71 -0.68 -7.30
CA THR A 226 3.72 0.32 -6.96
C THR A 226 4.13 1.14 -8.18
N ARG A 227 4.67 2.33 -7.96
CA ARG A 227 5.23 3.16 -9.06
C ARG A 227 6.35 2.43 -9.83
N SER A 228 7.09 1.54 -9.18
CA SER A 228 8.12 0.72 -9.84
C SER A 228 7.52 -0.37 -10.72
N GLN A 229 6.31 -0.84 -10.45
CA GLN A 229 5.58 -1.77 -11.32
C GLN A 229 5.00 -1.06 -12.54
N LEU A 230 4.63 0.23 -12.43
CA LEU A 230 4.32 1.06 -13.59
C LEU A 230 5.46 1.06 -14.61
N ALA A 231 6.70 1.19 -14.14
CA ALA A 231 7.88 1.11 -14.98
C ALA A 231 8.11 -0.29 -15.58
N LEU A 232 7.73 -1.35 -14.86
CA LEU A 232 7.86 -2.75 -15.30
C LEU A 232 6.75 -3.16 -16.28
N ALA A 233 5.51 -2.75 -16.05
CA ALA A 233 4.38 -3.00 -16.94
C ALA A 233 4.59 -2.29 -18.30
N ALA A 234 5.02 -1.03 -18.29
CA ALA A 234 5.39 -0.31 -19.50
C ALA A 234 6.57 -0.96 -20.25
N SER A 235 7.39 -1.78 -19.59
CA SER A 235 8.52 -2.48 -20.21
C SER A 235 8.13 -3.83 -20.82
N ALA A 236 7.01 -4.44 -20.44
CA ALA A 236 6.53 -5.71 -21.01
C ALA A 236 6.02 -5.53 -22.44
N ASP A 237 5.42 -4.38 -22.77
CA ASP A 237 4.95 -4.04 -24.12
C ASP A 237 6.02 -3.40 -25.02
N GLY A 238 7.27 -3.34 -24.59
CA GLY A 238 8.41 -2.87 -25.40
C GLY A 238 8.50 -1.35 -25.60
N GLY A 239 7.61 -0.57 -25.01
CA GLY A 239 7.61 0.89 -25.03
C GLY A 239 7.69 1.46 -23.62
N LEU A 240 8.86 1.98 -23.21
CA LEU A 240 8.94 2.85 -22.05
C LEU A 240 8.39 4.22 -22.46
N GLU A 241 7.20 4.53 -22.01
CA GLU A 241 6.79 5.93 -22.03
C GLU A 241 7.67 6.73 -21.07
N VAL A 242 8.30 7.78 -21.59
CA VAL A 242 9.12 8.74 -20.83
C VAL A 242 8.40 9.24 -19.58
N THR A 243 7.08 9.34 -19.64
CA THR A 243 6.19 9.70 -18.53
C THR A 243 6.34 8.80 -17.30
N ALA A 244 6.56 7.49 -17.48
CA ALA A 244 6.72 6.56 -16.35
C ALA A 244 8.04 6.76 -15.60
N LEU A 245 9.10 7.18 -16.30
CA LEU A 245 10.40 7.50 -15.71
C LEU A 245 10.40 8.83 -14.95
N ILE A 246 9.68 9.83 -15.45
CA ILE A 246 9.50 11.13 -14.77
C ILE A 246 8.69 10.93 -13.48
N LEU A 247 7.64 10.12 -13.49
CA LEU A 247 6.86 9.79 -12.29
C LEU A 247 7.66 9.01 -11.24
N ALA A 248 8.68 8.26 -11.68
CA ALA A 248 9.62 7.58 -10.79
C ALA A 248 10.72 8.52 -10.24
N GLY A 249 10.72 9.82 -10.60
CA GLY A 249 11.74 10.80 -10.19
C GLY A 249 13.10 10.56 -10.84
N ILE A 250 13.14 9.88 -11.97
CA ILE A 250 14.36 9.64 -12.76
C ILE A 250 14.39 10.69 -13.87
N GLU A 251 15.38 11.60 -13.83
CA GLU A 251 15.63 12.51 -14.94
C GLU A 251 16.07 11.71 -16.18
N VAL A 252 15.28 11.77 -17.24
CA VAL A 252 15.61 11.17 -18.54
C VAL A 252 16.13 12.28 -19.45
N PRO A 253 17.39 12.19 -19.93
CA PRO A 253 17.89 13.10 -20.96
C PRO A 253 17.09 12.95 -22.25
N GLU A 254 16.78 14.05 -22.89
CA GLU A 254 15.91 14.22 -24.07
C GLU A 254 16.32 13.38 -25.31
N GLU A 255 17.50 12.74 -25.30
CA GLU A 255 18.07 11.96 -26.44
C GLU A 255 18.49 10.53 -26.07
N MET A 256 17.79 9.84 -25.18
CA MET A 256 18.21 8.48 -24.84
C MET A 256 17.57 7.44 -25.76
N ASP A 257 18.33 6.92 -26.73
CA ASP A 257 17.91 5.82 -27.60
C ASP A 257 17.73 4.51 -26.80
N ARG A 258 16.90 3.62 -27.34
CA ARG A 258 16.54 2.31 -26.76
C ARG A 258 17.76 1.43 -26.41
N ASN A 259 18.80 1.46 -27.21
CA ASN A 259 19.99 0.62 -27.02
C ASN A 259 20.85 1.12 -25.88
N THR A 260 20.97 2.43 -25.73
CA THR A 260 21.68 3.09 -24.61
C THR A 260 20.94 2.84 -23.29
N TYR A 261 19.61 2.87 -23.32
CA TYR A 261 18.78 2.51 -22.15
C TYR A 261 18.97 1.03 -21.75
N LEU A 262 18.90 0.10 -22.69
CA LEU A 262 19.08 -1.33 -22.43
C LEU A 262 20.49 -1.67 -21.91
N ARG A 263 21.51 -0.96 -22.34
CA ARG A 263 22.87 -1.08 -21.79
C ARG A 263 22.93 -0.56 -20.35
N LYS A 264 22.31 0.59 -20.03
CA LYS A 264 22.24 1.12 -18.67
C LYS A 264 21.39 0.24 -17.74
N ARG A 265 20.30 -0.38 -18.24
CA ARG A 265 19.48 -1.33 -17.48
C ARG A 265 20.26 -2.57 -17.04
N LYS A 266 21.15 -3.12 -17.90
CA LYS A 266 22.03 -4.24 -17.50
C LYS A 266 22.94 -3.91 -16.31
N THR A 267 23.25 -2.63 -16.08
CA THR A 267 24.06 -2.17 -14.96
C THR A 267 23.26 -1.85 -13.70
N LEU A 268 21.93 -1.61 -13.82
CA LEU A 268 21.05 -1.24 -12.70
C LEU A 268 20.33 -2.45 -12.07
N THR A 269 20.15 -3.55 -12.78
CA THR A 269 19.72 -4.81 -12.19
C THR A 269 20.91 -5.44 -11.48
N ALA A 270 21.16 -5.05 -10.23
CA ALA A 270 21.99 -5.83 -9.33
C ALA A 270 21.35 -7.23 -9.21
N ALA A 271 21.78 -8.16 -10.04
CA ALA A 271 21.33 -9.53 -9.96
C ALA A 271 21.52 -9.99 -8.52
N VAL A 272 20.47 -10.48 -7.88
CA VAL A 272 20.53 -11.04 -6.55
C VAL A 272 21.66 -12.07 -6.54
N LEU A 273 22.71 -11.80 -5.78
CA LEU A 273 23.87 -12.67 -5.70
C LEU A 273 23.46 -13.97 -5.00
N THR A 274 23.17 -15.02 -5.78
CA THR A 274 22.78 -16.32 -5.23
C THR A 274 23.88 -16.87 -4.34
N SER A 275 23.52 -17.68 -3.33
CA SER A 275 24.48 -18.31 -2.42
C SER A 275 25.57 -19.11 -3.16
N LYS A 276 25.21 -19.77 -4.27
CA LYS A 276 26.15 -20.50 -5.15
C LYS A 276 27.15 -19.54 -5.81
N LYS A 277 26.65 -18.44 -6.39
CA LYS A 277 27.47 -17.43 -7.08
C LYS A 277 28.34 -16.65 -6.07
N ARG A 278 27.80 -16.38 -4.85
CA ARG A 278 28.58 -15.77 -3.77
C ARG A 278 29.77 -16.65 -3.32
N LYS A 279 29.57 -17.97 -3.21
CA LYS A 279 30.63 -18.92 -2.87
C LYS A 279 31.73 -18.98 -3.94
N SER A 280 31.41 -18.79 -5.22
CA SER A 280 32.39 -18.82 -6.32
C SER A 280 33.20 -17.52 -6.48
N LEU A 281 32.80 -16.41 -5.84
CA LEU A 281 33.55 -15.16 -5.91
C LEU A 281 34.91 -15.29 -5.15
N SER A 282 35.97 -14.68 -5.67
CA SER A 282 37.26 -14.58 -4.99
C SER A 282 37.15 -13.73 -3.71
N LYS A 283 38.05 -13.89 -2.75
CA LYS A 283 38.09 -13.07 -1.53
C LYS A 283 38.20 -11.59 -1.81
N GLY A 284 38.93 -11.18 -2.85
CA GLY A 284 39.05 -9.77 -3.27
C GLY A 284 37.81 -9.17 -3.89
N ALA A 285 36.74 -9.95 -4.11
CA ALA A 285 35.44 -9.47 -4.55
C ALA A 285 34.57 -8.90 -3.41
N PHE A 286 35.08 -8.86 -2.19
CA PHE A 286 34.38 -8.36 -0.99
C PHE A 286 35.14 -7.19 -0.37
N ALA A 287 34.41 -6.22 0.20
CA ALA A 287 35.01 -5.09 0.91
C ALA A 287 35.64 -5.52 2.24
N ILE A 288 35.08 -6.58 2.85
CA ILE A 288 35.59 -7.25 4.04
C ILE A 288 35.86 -8.72 3.67
N PRO A 289 37.07 -9.04 3.14
CA PRO A 289 37.36 -10.36 2.58
C PRO A 289 37.35 -11.52 3.61
N GLU A 290 37.73 -11.27 4.85
CA GLU A 290 37.75 -12.25 5.93
C GLU A 290 36.37 -12.78 6.30
N GLU A 291 35.36 -11.92 6.26
CA GLU A 291 33.96 -12.25 6.56
C GLU A 291 33.16 -12.55 5.29
N ARG A 292 33.77 -12.37 4.11
CA ARG A 292 33.10 -12.37 2.81
C ARG A 292 31.87 -11.44 2.81
N ALA A 293 31.97 -10.30 3.53
CA ALA A 293 30.92 -9.31 3.66
C ALA A 293 31.07 -8.19 2.63
N TYR A 294 29.94 -7.55 2.31
CA TYR A 294 29.87 -6.43 1.37
C TYR A 294 30.51 -6.74 0.00
N PRO A 295 29.85 -7.55 -0.87
CA PRO A 295 30.38 -7.86 -2.20
C PRO A 295 30.52 -6.59 -3.03
N ILE A 296 31.67 -6.44 -3.71
CA ILE A 296 32.04 -5.29 -4.54
C ILE A 296 32.61 -5.74 -5.90
N HIS A 297 32.17 -6.90 -6.40
CA HIS A 297 32.67 -7.48 -7.64
C HIS A 297 32.24 -6.70 -8.89
N ASP A 298 31.14 -5.94 -8.81
CA ASP A 298 30.68 -5.00 -9.82
C ASP A 298 30.21 -3.68 -9.19
N ARG A 299 29.93 -2.69 -10.02
CA ARG A 299 29.59 -1.33 -9.61
C ARG A 299 28.26 -1.24 -8.84
N ALA A 300 27.29 -2.07 -9.21
CA ALA A 300 25.98 -2.10 -8.56
C ALA A 300 26.06 -2.67 -7.14
N HIS A 301 26.84 -3.76 -6.97
CA HIS A 301 27.12 -4.33 -5.65
C HIS A 301 27.96 -3.38 -4.80
N ALA A 302 28.90 -2.64 -5.40
CA ALA A 302 29.69 -1.63 -4.70
C ALA A 302 28.84 -0.47 -4.17
N ALA A 303 27.87 0.03 -4.97
CA ALA A 303 26.89 1.04 -4.53
C ALA A 303 26.03 0.51 -3.37
N ASN A 304 25.54 -0.72 -3.49
CA ASN A 304 24.77 -1.39 -2.43
C ASN A 304 25.60 -1.60 -1.15
N ALA A 305 26.89 -1.94 -1.29
CA ALA A 305 27.80 -2.08 -0.16
C ALA A 305 27.95 -0.75 0.61
N LEU A 306 28.10 0.37 -0.07
CA LEU A 306 28.14 1.70 0.54
C LEU A 306 26.84 2.03 1.29
N SER A 307 25.71 1.80 0.65
CA SER A 307 24.38 2.07 1.27
C SER A 307 24.16 1.21 2.52
N ARG A 308 24.50 -0.08 2.48
CA ARG A 308 24.29 -1.02 3.59
C ARG A 308 25.27 -0.85 4.74
N SER A 309 26.44 -0.25 4.52
CA SER A 309 27.43 0.03 5.57
C SER A 309 27.23 1.41 6.21
N ALA A 310 26.42 2.29 5.63
CA ALA A 310 26.18 3.62 6.16
C ALA A 310 25.70 3.59 7.62
N GLY A 311 26.34 4.37 8.49
CA GLY A 311 26.08 4.42 9.92
C GLY A 311 26.59 3.21 10.72
N LYS A 312 27.34 2.29 10.10
CA LYS A 312 27.90 1.11 10.78
C LYS A 312 29.40 1.27 11.06
N PRO A 313 29.94 0.56 12.05
CA PRO A 313 31.37 0.64 12.38
C PRO A 313 32.31 0.35 11.21
N GLU A 314 31.90 -0.50 10.28
CA GLU A 314 32.67 -0.89 9.09
C GLU A 314 32.55 0.08 7.90
N GLU A 315 31.72 1.13 7.97
CA GLU A 315 31.46 2.07 6.88
C GLU A 315 32.74 2.62 6.23
N ALA A 316 33.66 3.13 7.06
CA ALA A 316 34.92 3.69 6.58
C ALA A 316 35.80 2.65 5.84
N ARG A 317 35.75 1.39 6.28
CA ARG A 317 36.46 0.29 5.66
C ARG A 317 35.86 -0.10 4.32
N VAL A 318 34.55 -0.22 4.28
CA VAL A 318 33.80 -0.51 3.04
C VAL A 318 34.03 0.60 2.02
N ARG A 319 33.91 1.85 2.43
CA ARG A 319 34.13 3.02 1.56
C ARG A 319 35.54 3.01 0.95
N ARG A 320 36.58 2.77 1.75
CA ARG A 320 37.96 2.67 1.23
C ARG A 320 38.10 1.55 0.22
N ALA A 321 37.51 0.37 0.46
CA ALA A 321 37.57 -0.76 -0.45
C ALA A 321 36.85 -0.49 -1.77
N VAL A 322 35.66 0.13 -1.71
CA VAL A 322 34.88 0.53 -2.88
C VAL A 322 35.63 1.60 -3.70
N CYS A 323 36.14 2.66 -3.06
CA CYS A 323 36.80 3.74 -3.77
C CYS A 323 38.14 3.35 -4.39
N ARG A 324 38.83 2.39 -3.80
CA ARG A 324 40.04 1.79 -4.41
C ARG A 324 39.71 1.04 -5.69
N ARG A 325 38.56 0.33 -5.72
CA ARG A 325 38.17 -0.47 -6.88
C ARG A 325 37.42 0.34 -7.94
N TYR A 326 36.67 1.37 -7.52
CA TYR A 326 35.82 2.21 -8.36
C TYR A 326 36.02 3.70 -8.05
N PRO A 327 37.18 4.30 -8.37
CA PRO A 327 37.51 5.67 -7.98
C PRO A 327 36.55 6.71 -8.56
N ASN A 328 35.92 6.41 -9.69
CA ASN A 328 35.00 7.32 -10.38
C ASN A 328 33.54 7.23 -9.86
N MET A 329 33.26 6.52 -8.76
CA MET A 329 31.91 6.56 -8.16
C MET A 329 31.66 7.92 -7.48
N PRO A 330 30.43 8.45 -7.54
CA PRO A 330 30.09 9.74 -6.91
C PRO A 330 30.46 9.83 -5.43
N ALA A 331 30.29 8.72 -4.69
CA ALA A 331 30.66 8.62 -3.28
C ALA A 331 32.19 8.63 -3.01
N CYS A 332 33.01 8.49 -4.05
CA CYS A 332 34.47 8.44 -3.95
C CYS A 332 35.16 9.73 -4.46
N ARG A 333 34.39 10.64 -5.08
CA ARG A 333 34.91 11.96 -5.43
C ARG A 333 34.95 12.77 -4.13
N SER A 334 36.15 13.09 -3.66
CA SER A 334 36.34 14.05 -2.55
C SER A 334 35.64 15.37 -2.89
N ARG A 335 34.86 15.92 -1.97
CA ARG A 335 34.48 17.33 -1.99
C ARG A 335 35.71 18.20 -1.80
#